data_3a1e214da728d39eb6a1354d410beb1d
#
_entry.id   3a1e214da728d39eb6a1354d410beb1d
#
_cell.length_a   1.000
_cell.length_b   1.000
_cell.length_c   1.000
_cell.angle_alpha   90.00
_cell.angle_beta   90.00
_cell.angle_gamma   90.00
#
_symmetry.space_group_name_H-M   'P 1'
#
loop_
_entity.id
_entity.type
_entity.pdbx_description
1 polymer ?
#
loop_
_entity_poly.entity_id
_entity_poly.type
_entity_poly.pdbx_seq_one_letter_code
_entity_poly.pdbx_strand_id
1 'polypeptide(L)'
;TIEHWRDWDLWGPLVVSLTLATSLATGSSYANAAVVFSLVFVVLWVGAIVVSVNAQLLGGKLSLPQSVCVLGYSAFPVCAARLTIGVVETMVGVSRIVRFASAAVALIWATRASVLFVEEVIPAKRRALAVYPVFLFYSWLSWMVVVV
;
A
#
# COMPACT_ATOMS: atom_id res chain seq x y z
N THR A 1 -19.75 -21.32 -6.67
CA THR A 1 -19.75 -19.97 -6.09
C THR A 1 -18.99 -19.87 -4.79
N ILE A 2 -19.10 -20.85 -3.89
CA ILE A 2 -18.31 -20.92 -2.66
C ILE A 2 -16.83 -21.21 -2.98
N GLU A 3 -16.54 -21.97 -4.01
CA GLU A 3 -15.19 -22.26 -4.47
C GLU A 3 -14.47 -21.00 -4.99
N HIS A 4 -15.19 -20.08 -5.62
CA HIS A 4 -14.65 -18.81 -6.10
C HIS A 4 -14.18 -17.90 -4.96
N TRP A 5 -14.77 -18.01 -3.77
CA TRP A 5 -14.36 -17.25 -2.57
C TRP A 5 -13.10 -17.80 -1.91
N ARG A 6 -12.76 -19.07 -2.15
CA ARG A 6 -11.56 -19.72 -1.62
C ARG A 6 -10.29 -19.40 -2.41
N ASP A 7 -10.43 -18.92 -3.65
CA ASP A 7 -9.30 -18.65 -4.55
C ASP A 7 -8.66 -17.27 -4.31
N TRP A 8 -9.16 -16.49 -3.37
CA TRP A 8 -8.54 -15.22 -2.99
C TRP A 8 -7.26 -15.48 -2.21
N ASP A 9 -6.15 -15.27 -2.91
CA ASP A 9 -4.81 -15.52 -2.37
C ASP A 9 -4.35 -14.33 -1.51
N LEU A 10 -4.32 -14.53 -0.20
CA LEU A 10 -3.79 -13.56 0.76
C LEU A 10 -2.25 -13.62 0.86
N TRP A 11 -1.62 -14.59 0.23
CA TRP A 11 -0.16 -14.72 0.24
C TRP A 11 0.52 -13.57 -0.49
N GLY A 12 -0.01 -13.13 -1.63
CA GLY A 12 0.51 -12.00 -2.39
C GLY A 12 0.59 -10.72 -1.55
N PRO A 13 -0.53 -10.24 -0.98
CA PRO A 13 -0.53 -9.10 -0.08
C PRO A 13 0.37 -9.26 1.14
N LEU A 14 0.43 -10.46 1.71
CA LEU A 14 1.31 -10.76 2.82
C LEU A 14 2.77 -10.61 2.43
N VAL A 15 3.19 -11.18 1.30
CA VAL A 15 4.57 -11.08 0.80
C VAL A 15 4.94 -9.63 0.52
N VAL A 16 4.07 -8.87 -0.13
CA VAL A 16 4.29 -7.45 -0.42
C VAL A 16 4.42 -6.64 0.87
N SER A 17 3.54 -6.86 1.84
CA SER A 17 3.58 -6.15 3.13
C SER A 17 4.83 -6.48 3.95
N LEU A 18 5.24 -7.75 3.98
CA LEU A 18 6.47 -8.17 4.65
C LEU A 18 7.71 -7.58 3.97
N THR A 19 7.76 -7.60 2.64
CA THR A 19 8.87 -7.04 1.88
C THR A 19 9.00 -5.54 2.10
N LEU A 20 7.88 -4.82 2.06
CA LEU A 20 7.87 -3.38 2.31
C LEU A 20 8.28 -3.05 3.75
N ALA A 21 7.69 -3.71 4.73
CA ALA A 21 8.01 -3.50 6.15
C ALA A 21 9.47 -3.81 6.44
N THR A 22 10.01 -4.90 5.91
CA THR A 22 11.42 -5.28 6.08
C THR A 22 12.35 -4.28 5.40
N SER A 23 12.04 -3.86 4.18
CA SER A 23 12.88 -2.91 3.44
C SER A 23 12.91 -1.52 4.09
N LEU A 24 11.80 -1.09 4.68
CA LEU A 24 11.74 0.16 5.46
C LEU A 24 12.50 0.02 6.80
N ALA A 25 12.37 -1.12 7.46
CA ALA A 25 13.09 -1.39 8.71
C ALA A 25 14.60 -1.38 8.51
N THR A 26 15.10 -1.97 7.41
CA THR A 26 16.54 -1.97 7.10
C THR A 26 17.09 -0.59 6.74
N GLY A 27 16.27 0.31 6.24
CA GLY A 27 16.63 1.71 5.98
C GLY A 27 16.71 2.57 7.24
N SER A 28 16.13 2.12 8.35
CA SER A 28 16.17 2.84 9.63
C SER A 28 17.41 2.44 10.45
N SER A 29 17.75 3.27 11.46
CA SER A 29 18.79 2.89 12.41
C SER A 29 18.42 1.60 13.16
N TYR A 30 19.40 0.76 13.44
CA TYR A 30 19.18 -0.54 14.09
C TYR A 30 18.33 -0.49 15.36
N ALA A 31 18.45 0.58 16.13
CA ALA A 31 17.66 0.76 17.36
C ALA A 31 16.15 0.87 17.10
N ASN A 32 15.75 1.35 15.92
CA ASN A 32 14.37 1.61 15.58
C ASN A 32 13.78 0.61 14.55
N ALA A 33 14.58 -0.33 14.05
CA ALA A 33 14.16 -1.24 12.99
C ALA A 33 12.90 -2.05 13.37
N ALA A 34 12.85 -2.59 14.59
CA ALA A 34 11.70 -3.35 15.06
C ALA A 34 10.43 -2.50 15.17
N VAL A 35 10.58 -1.26 15.61
CA VAL A 35 9.47 -0.30 15.73
C VAL A 35 8.94 0.05 14.34
N VAL A 36 9.82 0.37 13.40
CA VAL A 36 9.46 0.70 12.01
C VAL A 36 8.76 -0.48 11.34
N PHE A 37 9.30 -1.69 11.47
CA PHE A 37 8.69 -2.90 10.93
C PHE A 37 7.27 -3.11 11.48
N SER A 38 7.12 -3.09 12.79
CA SER A 38 5.82 -3.29 13.45
C SER A 38 4.81 -2.21 13.04
N LEU A 39 5.24 -0.96 13.00
CA LEU A 39 4.39 0.17 12.66
C LEU A 39 3.91 0.07 11.21
N VAL A 40 4.80 -0.18 10.26
CA VAL A 40 4.45 -0.31 8.84
C VAL A 40 3.52 -1.51 8.63
N PHE A 41 3.84 -2.65 9.24
CA PHE A 41 3.05 -3.86 9.11
C PHE A 41 1.63 -3.69 9.67
N VAL A 42 1.52 -3.12 10.88
CA VAL A 42 0.22 -2.86 11.52
C VAL A 42 -0.60 -1.85 10.71
N VAL A 43 0.01 -0.77 10.25
CA VAL A 43 -0.70 0.25 9.45
C VAL A 43 -1.17 -0.33 8.12
N LEU A 44 -0.38 -1.17 7.46
CA LEU A 44 -0.80 -1.84 6.22
C LEU A 44 -2.07 -2.67 6.44
N TRP A 45 -2.10 -3.50 7.46
CA TRP A 45 -3.24 -4.38 7.74
C TRP A 45 -4.45 -3.63 8.28
N VAL A 46 -4.25 -2.78 9.28
CA VAL A 46 -5.33 -1.97 9.87
C VAL A 46 -5.87 -0.98 8.84
N GLY A 47 -5.00 -0.33 8.09
CA GLY A 47 -5.39 0.58 7.02
C GLY A 47 -6.19 -0.10 5.92
N ALA A 48 -5.78 -1.31 5.51
CA ALA A 48 -6.53 -2.10 4.54
C ALA A 48 -7.94 -2.46 5.06
N ILE A 49 -8.06 -2.83 6.32
CA ILE A 49 -9.35 -3.12 6.96
C ILE A 49 -10.23 -1.86 7.00
N VAL A 50 -9.69 -0.73 7.42
CA VAL A 50 -10.41 0.56 7.49
C VAL A 50 -10.92 0.98 6.11
N VAL A 51 -10.07 0.92 5.10
CA VAL A 51 -10.45 1.24 3.71
C VAL A 51 -11.53 0.28 3.22
N SER A 52 -11.42 -1.00 3.52
CA SER A 52 -12.39 -2.03 3.14
C SER A 52 -13.76 -1.79 3.77
N VAL A 53 -13.78 -1.51 5.07
CA VAL A 53 -15.03 -1.20 5.80
C VAL A 53 -15.66 0.07 5.24
N ASN A 54 -14.88 1.10 4.98
CA ASN A 54 -15.38 2.34 4.37
C ASN A 54 -16.00 2.08 3.00
N ALA A 55 -15.35 1.27 2.15
CA ALA A 55 -15.89 0.90 0.85
C ALA A 55 -17.20 0.12 0.95
N GLN A 56 -17.33 -0.78 1.92
CA GLN A 56 -18.55 -1.53 2.16
C GLN A 56 -19.70 -0.62 2.66
N LEU A 57 -19.40 0.33 3.53
CA LEU A 57 -20.38 1.32 4.01
C LEU A 57 -20.91 2.23 2.89
N LEU A 58 -20.10 2.46 1.86
CA LEU A 58 -20.48 3.24 0.67
C LEU A 58 -21.27 2.43 -0.37
N GLY A 59 -21.65 1.20 -0.05
CA GLY A 59 -22.44 0.32 -0.92
C GLY A 59 -21.62 -0.56 -1.86
N GLY A 60 -20.33 -0.68 -1.64
CA GLY A 60 -19.49 -1.62 -2.36
C GLY A 60 -19.83 -3.07 -2.01
N LYS A 61 -19.93 -3.93 -3.03
CA LYS A 61 -20.22 -5.36 -2.86
C LYS A 61 -18.95 -6.19 -2.69
N LEU A 62 -18.00 -5.70 -1.90
CA LEU A 62 -16.71 -6.36 -1.69
C LEU A 62 -16.68 -7.12 -0.37
N SER A 63 -16.08 -8.31 -0.39
CA SER A 63 -15.68 -8.99 0.84
C SER A 63 -14.41 -8.35 1.42
N LEU A 64 -14.20 -8.46 2.73
CA LEU A 64 -12.99 -7.96 3.40
C LEU A 64 -11.70 -8.57 2.79
N PRO A 65 -11.60 -9.91 2.59
CA PRO A 65 -10.41 -10.50 1.99
C PRO A 65 -10.11 -9.97 0.59
N GLN A 66 -11.14 -9.74 -0.20
CA GLN A 66 -11.02 -9.21 -1.56
C GLN A 66 -10.43 -7.81 -1.59
N SER A 67 -10.92 -6.92 -0.71
CA SER A 67 -10.41 -5.56 -0.58
C SER A 67 -8.96 -5.55 -0.10
N VAL A 68 -8.62 -6.39 0.87
CA VAL A 68 -7.25 -6.53 1.38
C VAL A 68 -6.31 -7.01 0.28
N CYS A 69 -6.73 -7.98 -0.55
CA CYS A 69 -5.94 -8.43 -1.71
C CYS A 69 -5.66 -7.29 -2.69
N VAL A 70 -6.68 -6.54 -3.07
CA VAL A 70 -6.53 -5.44 -4.02
C VAL A 70 -5.61 -4.35 -3.48
N LEU A 71 -5.81 -3.93 -2.23
CA LEU A 71 -4.98 -2.92 -1.60
C LEU A 71 -3.53 -3.38 -1.44
N GLY A 72 -3.33 -4.64 -1.08
CA GLY A 72 -2.00 -5.22 -0.97
C GLY A 72 -1.26 -5.25 -2.31
N TYR A 73 -1.90 -5.71 -3.36
CA TYR A 73 -1.30 -5.72 -4.71
C TYR A 73 -1.08 -4.31 -5.25
N SER A 74 -1.97 -3.37 -4.96
CA SER A 74 -1.81 -1.96 -5.37
C SER A 74 -0.70 -1.25 -4.58
N ALA A 75 -0.25 -1.78 -3.46
CA ALA A 75 0.93 -1.29 -2.73
C ALA A 75 2.25 -1.73 -3.36
N PHE A 76 2.23 -2.65 -4.33
CA PHE A 76 3.42 -3.13 -5.02
C PHE A 76 4.28 -2.01 -5.62
N PRO A 77 3.73 -0.97 -6.29
CA PRO A 77 4.55 0.15 -6.78
C PRO A 77 5.34 0.86 -5.69
N VAL A 78 4.75 1.02 -4.49
CA VAL A 78 5.45 1.64 -3.35
C VAL A 78 6.59 0.74 -2.88
N CYS A 79 6.35 -0.57 -2.82
CA CYS A 79 7.38 -1.56 -2.49
C CYS A 79 8.52 -1.54 -3.51
N ALA A 80 8.21 -1.54 -4.80
CA ALA A 80 9.19 -1.48 -5.89
C ALA A 80 10.03 -0.20 -5.82
N ALA A 81 9.41 0.94 -5.57
CA ALA A 81 10.11 2.22 -5.40
C ALA A 81 11.10 2.16 -4.22
N ARG A 82 10.69 1.61 -3.09
CA ARG A 82 11.56 1.48 -1.93
C ARG A 82 12.76 0.56 -2.20
N LEU A 83 12.52 -0.58 -2.84
CA LEU A 83 13.59 -1.51 -3.19
C LEU A 83 14.58 -0.89 -4.19
N THR A 84 14.08 -0.19 -5.19
CA THR A 84 14.90 0.51 -6.18
C THR A 84 15.77 1.58 -5.51
N ILE A 85 15.19 2.40 -4.65
CA ILE A 85 15.92 3.40 -3.87
C ILE A 85 17.00 2.73 -3.04
N GLY A 86 16.69 1.65 -2.33
CA GLY A 86 17.65 0.92 -1.50
C GLY A 86 18.85 0.41 -2.29
N VAL A 87 18.61 -0.16 -3.46
CA VAL A 87 19.69 -0.64 -4.35
C VAL A 87 20.54 0.52 -4.86
N VAL A 88 19.94 1.61 -5.31
CA VAL A 88 20.65 2.77 -5.82
C VAL A 88 21.45 3.49 -4.71
N GLU A 89 20.91 3.54 -3.50
CA GLU A 89 21.60 4.11 -2.33
C GLU A 89 22.91 3.39 -2.02
N THR A 90 22.92 2.06 -2.14
CA THR A 90 24.14 1.27 -1.88
C THR A 90 25.17 1.45 -2.96
N MET A 91 24.77 1.80 -4.19
CA MET A 91 25.67 1.90 -5.34
C MET A 91 26.25 3.31 -5.54
N VAL A 92 25.43 4.33 -5.49
CA VAL A 92 25.78 5.70 -5.94
C VAL A 92 25.43 6.78 -4.93
N GLY A 93 24.60 6.45 -3.94
CA GLY A 93 23.98 7.45 -3.08
C GLY A 93 22.78 8.12 -3.78
N VAL A 94 21.72 8.35 -3.03
CA VAL A 94 20.47 8.92 -3.58
C VAL A 94 20.21 10.28 -2.94
N SER A 95 20.00 11.29 -3.78
CA SER A 95 19.58 12.61 -3.32
C SER A 95 18.13 12.57 -2.81
N ARG A 96 17.79 13.45 -1.89
CA ARG A 96 16.41 13.59 -1.38
C ARG A 96 15.41 13.83 -2.50
N ILE A 97 15.81 14.54 -3.55
CA ILE A 97 14.95 14.84 -4.70
C ILE A 97 14.53 13.56 -5.42
N VAL A 98 15.45 12.61 -5.61
CA VAL A 98 15.15 11.32 -6.26
C VAL A 98 14.21 10.48 -5.39
N ARG A 99 14.37 10.50 -4.08
CA ARG A 99 13.45 9.84 -3.15
C ARG A 99 12.03 10.40 -3.25
N PHE A 100 11.90 11.73 -3.22
CA PHE A 100 10.59 12.39 -3.39
C PHE A 100 9.96 12.08 -4.74
N ALA A 101 10.73 12.15 -5.81
CA ALA A 101 10.25 11.87 -7.16
C ALA A 101 9.74 10.43 -7.29
N SER A 102 10.50 9.45 -6.82
CA SER A 102 10.11 8.04 -6.88
C SER A 102 8.90 7.73 -6.00
N ALA A 103 8.83 8.32 -4.81
CA ALA A 103 7.68 8.17 -3.93
C ALA A 103 6.41 8.79 -4.53
N ALA A 104 6.52 9.95 -5.17
CA ALA A 104 5.41 10.59 -5.87
C ALA A 104 4.89 9.74 -7.04
N VAL A 105 5.78 9.20 -7.86
CA VAL A 105 5.42 8.29 -8.95
C VAL A 105 4.73 7.03 -8.42
N ALA A 106 5.28 6.44 -7.37
CA ALA A 106 4.70 5.25 -6.74
C ALA A 106 3.31 5.54 -6.15
N LEU A 107 3.14 6.71 -5.51
CA LEU A 107 1.86 7.14 -4.95
C LEU A 107 0.80 7.29 -6.05
N ILE A 108 1.14 7.98 -7.14
CA ILE A 108 0.22 8.16 -8.26
C ILE A 108 -0.17 6.82 -8.86
N TRP A 109 0.79 5.94 -9.08
CA TRP A 109 0.54 4.61 -9.65
C TRP A 109 -0.33 3.75 -8.73
N ALA A 110 0.02 3.65 -7.46
CA ALA A 110 -0.75 2.89 -6.48
C ALA A 110 -2.19 3.40 -6.34
N THR A 111 -2.36 4.72 -6.28
CA THR A 111 -3.68 5.36 -6.19
C THR A 111 -4.50 5.07 -7.45
N ARG A 112 -3.91 5.20 -8.63
CA ARG A 112 -4.62 4.91 -9.88
C ARG A 112 -5.04 3.45 -9.99
N ALA A 113 -4.18 2.52 -9.62
CA ALA A 113 -4.49 1.10 -9.62
C ALA A 113 -5.68 0.79 -8.69
N SER A 114 -5.70 1.38 -7.50
CA SER A 114 -6.81 1.21 -6.55
C SER A 114 -8.10 1.90 -7.01
N VAL A 115 -8.00 3.08 -7.62
CA VAL A 115 -9.17 3.82 -8.13
C VAL A 115 -9.87 3.06 -9.24
N LEU A 116 -9.12 2.50 -10.19
CA LEU A 116 -9.69 1.68 -11.27
C LEU A 116 -10.52 0.53 -10.72
N PHE A 117 -10.05 -0.11 -9.65
CA PHE A 117 -10.80 -1.16 -8.99
C PHE A 117 -12.05 -0.64 -8.27
N VAL A 118 -11.94 0.48 -7.58
CA VAL A 118 -13.06 1.13 -6.88
C VAL A 118 -14.15 1.55 -7.88
N GLU A 119 -13.77 1.99 -9.07
CA GLU A 119 -14.72 2.40 -10.12
C GLU A 119 -15.63 1.26 -10.59
N GLU A 120 -15.14 0.03 -10.57
CA GLU A 120 -15.94 -1.13 -10.96
C GLU A 120 -16.97 -1.54 -9.89
N VAL A 121 -16.71 -1.19 -8.64
CA VAL A 121 -17.45 -1.74 -7.48
C VAL A 121 -18.39 -0.72 -6.84
N ILE A 122 -18.06 0.56 -6.90
CA ILE A 122 -18.80 1.62 -6.18
C ILE A 122 -19.50 2.54 -7.17
N PRO A 123 -20.79 2.93 -6.86
CA PRO A 123 -21.54 3.86 -7.69
C PRO A 123 -20.81 5.21 -7.86
N ALA A 124 -20.92 5.81 -9.03
CA ALA A 124 -20.21 7.05 -9.42
C ALA A 124 -20.39 8.20 -8.42
N LYS A 125 -21.55 8.30 -7.78
CA LYS A 125 -21.87 9.36 -6.81
C LYS A 125 -21.03 9.31 -5.52
N ARG A 126 -20.49 8.13 -5.18
CA ARG A 126 -19.81 7.86 -3.90
C ARG A 126 -18.32 7.53 -4.07
N ARG A 127 -17.84 7.51 -5.30
CA ARG A 127 -16.43 7.17 -5.62
C ARG A 127 -15.43 8.08 -4.92
N ALA A 128 -15.68 9.37 -4.90
CA ALA A 128 -14.79 10.35 -4.26
C ALA A 128 -14.60 10.05 -2.76
N LEU A 129 -15.66 9.67 -2.06
CA LEU A 129 -15.61 9.31 -0.65
C LEU A 129 -14.86 7.98 -0.41
N ALA A 130 -14.92 7.06 -1.35
CA ALA A 130 -14.17 5.80 -1.29
C ALA A 130 -12.69 5.97 -1.61
N VAL A 131 -12.36 6.85 -2.54
CA VAL A 131 -10.98 7.12 -2.97
C VAL A 131 -10.20 7.90 -1.92
N TYR A 132 -10.83 8.76 -1.15
CA TYR A 132 -10.17 9.60 -0.15
C TYR A 132 -9.37 8.79 0.90
N PRO A 133 -9.93 7.76 1.58
CA PRO A 133 -9.15 6.94 2.51
C PRO A 133 -8.03 6.16 1.83
N VAL A 134 -8.23 5.71 0.60
CA VAL A 134 -7.23 5.01 -0.20
C VAL A 134 -6.04 5.93 -0.48
N PHE A 135 -6.31 7.15 -0.89
CA PHE A 135 -5.28 8.16 -1.15
C PHE A 135 -4.48 8.48 0.11
N LEU A 136 -5.15 8.67 1.25
CA LEU A 136 -4.48 8.92 2.52
C LEU A 136 -3.58 7.74 2.94
N PHE A 137 -4.05 6.53 2.73
CA PHE A 137 -3.31 5.31 3.04
C PHE A 137 -2.00 5.22 2.25
N TYR A 138 -2.07 5.41 0.94
CA TYR A 138 -0.87 5.38 0.09
C TYR A 138 0.03 6.61 0.28
N SER A 139 -0.54 7.78 0.60
CA SER A 139 0.24 8.97 0.94
C SER A 139 1.11 8.73 2.16
N TRP A 140 0.54 8.10 3.18
CA TRP A 140 1.29 7.74 4.38
C TRP A 140 2.41 6.76 4.08
N LEU A 141 2.13 5.70 3.31
CA LEU A 141 3.15 4.73 2.90
C LEU A 141 4.27 5.38 2.08
N SER A 142 3.92 6.22 1.13
CA SER A 142 4.90 6.94 0.30
C SER A 142 5.74 7.89 1.12
N TRP A 143 5.14 8.55 2.11
CA TRP A 143 5.88 9.41 3.04
C TRP A 143 6.89 8.61 3.87
N MET A 144 6.51 7.44 4.35
CA MET A 144 7.44 6.55 5.05
C MET A 144 8.64 6.17 4.19
N VAL A 145 8.43 5.94 2.89
CA VAL A 145 9.52 5.65 1.94
C VAL A 145 10.51 6.82 1.82
N VAL A 146 10.03 8.05 1.91
CA VAL A 146 10.87 9.25 1.83
C VAL A 146 11.66 9.48 3.13
N VAL A 147 10.99 9.30 4.27
CA VAL A 147 11.58 9.62 5.59
C VAL A 147 12.58 8.56 6.04
N VAL A 148 12.28 7.33 5.77
CA VAL A 148 13.15 6.19 6.11
C VAL A 148 14.13 5.90 5.00
#